data_4c94320ee05a1a59829345354e771d38
#
_entry.id   4c94320ee05a1a59829345354e771d38
#
_cell.length_a   1.000
_cell.length_b   1.000
_cell.length_c   1.000
_cell.angle_alpha   90.00
_cell.angle_beta   90.00
_cell.angle_gamma   90.00
#
_symmetry.space_group_name_H-M   'P 1'
#
loop_
_entity.id
_entity.type
_entity.pdbx_description
1 polymer ?
#
loop_
_entity_poly.entity_id
_entity_poly.type
_entity_poly.pdbx_seq_one_letter_code
_entity_poly.pdbx_strand_id
1 'polypeptide(L)' 'MANTLWHPASEQPRERTQPLLLATKITWRDKDGKMLQGISPTTYFLGCYADGQFWDDIGERLPKDVTVTHWMAFPMV' A
#
# COMPACT_ATOMS: atom_id res chain seq x y z
N MET A 1 -24.10 -0.14 10.33
CA MET A 1 -23.43 0.25 9.11
C MET A 1 -21.94 0.41 9.33
N ALA A 2 -21.18 -0.25 8.53
CA ALA A 2 -19.74 -0.14 8.65
C ALA A 2 -19.25 1.12 7.95
N ASN A 3 -18.54 1.95 8.67
CA ASN A 3 -17.82 3.04 8.06
C ASN A 3 -16.46 2.53 7.68
N THR A 4 -16.28 2.27 6.43
CA THR A 4 -14.98 1.86 5.96
C THR A 4 -14.09 3.08 5.90
N LEU A 5 -13.01 3.03 6.66
CA LEU A 5 -11.99 4.07 6.62
C LEU A 5 -11.00 3.81 5.47
N TRP A 6 -11.08 2.62 4.89
CA TRP A 6 -10.21 2.25 3.78
C TRP A 6 -10.70 2.84 2.48
N HIS A 7 -9.77 3.43 1.74
CA HIS A 7 -10.01 3.96 0.41
C HIS A 7 -9.28 3.09 -0.60
N PRO A 8 -9.87 2.83 -1.77
CA PRO A 8 -9.15 2.09 -2.80
C PRO A 8 -7.94 2.88 -3.29
N ALA A 9 -6.91 2.19 -3.75
CA ALA A 9 -5.70 2.84 -4.23
C ALA A 9 -5.94 3.76 -5.42
N SER A 10 -7.02 3.53 -6.17
CA SER A 10 -7.41 4.40 -7.28
C SER A 10 -7.88 5.78 -6.81
N GLU A 11 -8.27 5.90 -5.56
CA GLU A 11 -8.62 7.19 -4.96
C GLU A 11 -7.37 7.78 -4.34
N GLN A 12 -6.92 8.92 -4.86
CA GLN A 12 -5.64 9.48 -4.44
C GLN A 12 -5.77 10.22 -3.13
N PRO A 13 -4.88 9.97 -2.16
CA PRO A 13 -4.83 10.76 -0.95
C PRO A 13 -4.26 12.14 -1.26
N ARG A 14 -4.43 13.06 -0.32
CA ARG A 14 -3.79 14.37 -0.44
C ARG A 14 -2.28 14.21 -0.28
N GLU A 15 -1.56 15.01 -1.04
CA GLU A 15 -0.11 15.04 -0.95
C GLU A 15 0.34 15.42 0.46
N ARG A 16 1.35 14.72 0.95
CA ARG A 16 2.01 15.04 2.22
C ARG A 16 1.06 15.05 3.40
N THR A 17 0.05 14.21 3.36
CA THR A 17 -0.84 14.07 4.50
C THR A 17 -0.15 13.28 5.61
N GLN A 18 -0.86 13.11 6.70
CA GLN A 18 -0.45 12.28 7.82
C GLN A 18 0.04 10.92 7.32
N PRO A 19 0.84 10.21 8.14
CA PRO A 19 1.21 8.85 7.78
C PRO A 19 -0.02 8.04 7.39
N LEU A 20 0.14 7.22 6.39
CA LEU A 20 -0.93 6.38 5.88
C LEU A 20 -0.67 4.93 6.25
N LEU A 21 -1.74 4.21 6.51
CA LEU A 21 -1.68 2.76 6.61
C LEU A 21 -2.03 2.21 5.23
N LEU A 22 -1.12 1.45 4.67
CA LEU A 22 -1.27 0.91 3.32
C LEU A 22 -1.58 -0.57 3.40
N ALA A 23 -2.66 -1.00 2.77
CA ALA A 23 -2.95 -2.42 2.59
C ALA A 23 -2.37 -2.84 1.26
N THR A 24 -1.56 -3.87 1.26
CA THR A 24 -0.81 -4.26 0.08
C THR A 24 -0.94 -5.75 -0.19
N LYS A 25 -0.67 -6.12 -1.42
CA LYS A 25 -0.52 -7.51 -1.83
C LYS A 25 0.82 -7.69 -2.50
N ILE A 26 1.40 -8.86 -2.29
CA ILE A 26 2.72 -9.17 -2.84
C ILE A 26 2.55 -10.12 -4.00
N THR A 27 3.21 -9.83 -5.10
CA THR A 27 3.29 -10.73 -6.24
C THR A 27 4.45 -11.68 -6.02
N TRP A 28 4.15 -12.96 -5.89
CA TRP A 28 5.17 -14.00 -5.72
C TRP A 28 5.72 -14.40 -7.08
N ARG A 29 7.03 -14.56 -7.15
CA ARG A 29 7.70 -15.00 -8.37
C ARG A 29 8.61 -16.16 -8.05
N ASP A 30 8.78 -17.06 -9.04
CA ASP A 30 9.75 -18.13 -8.92
C ASP A 30 11.16 -17.63 -9.29
N LYS A 31 12.13 -18.51 -9.26
CA LYS A 31 13.51 -18.17 -9.54
C LYS A 31 13.72 -17.67 -10.98
N ASP A 32 12.80 -18.00 -11.89
CA ASP A 32 12.87 -17.56 -13.27
C ASP A 32 12.12 -16.25 -13.49
N GLY A 33 11.59 -15.66 -12.43
CA GLY A 33 10.83 -14.41 -12.52
C GLY A 33 9.39 -14.59 -12.93
N LYS A 34 8.93 -15.82 -13.07
CA LYS A 34 7.56 -16.11 -13.48
C LYS A 34 6.62 -15.93 -12.30
N MET A 35 5.50 -15.27 -12.56
CA MET A 35 4.52 -14.99 -11.52
C MET A 35 3.90 -16.29 -11.04
N LEU A 36 3.93 -16.51 -9.74
CA LEU A 36 3.29 -17.65 -9.11
C LEU A 36 1.85 -17.31 -8.80
N GLN A 37 0.96 -18.23 -9.07
CA GLN A 37 -0.42 -18.09 -8.68
C GLN A 37 -0.61 -18.60 -7.26
N GLY A 38 -1.45 -17.92 -6.51
CA GLY A 38 -1.73 -18.31 -5.16
C GLY A 38 -2.39 -17.17 -4.41
N ILE A 39 -2.74 -17.44 -3.16
CA ILE A 39 -3.32 -16.41 -2.32
C ILE A 39 -2.20 -15.61 -1.67
N SER A 40 -2.14 -14.34 -2.01
CA SER A 40 -1.22 -13.44 -1.34
C SER A 40 -1.93 -12.84 -0.13
N PRO A 41 -1.44 -13.06 1.08
CA PRO A 41 -2.05 -12.43 2.23
C PRO A 41 -1.91 -10.92 2.15
N THR A 42 -2.88 -10.21 2.68
CA THR A 42 -2.79 -8.76 2.77
C THR A 42 -1.71 -8.40 3.79
N THR A 43 -0.80 -7.55 3.39
CA THR A 43 0.27 -7.06 4.24
C THR A 43 0.05 -5.57 4.46
N TYR A 44 0.40 -5.07 5.63
CA TYR A 44 0.18 -3.69 5.98
C TYR A 44 1.51 -2.99 6.20
N PHE A 45 1.62 -1.79 5.67
CA PHE A 45 2.80 -0.95 5.83
C PHE A 45 2.38 0.44 6.25
N LEU A 46 3.21 1.09 7.04
CA LEU A 46 3.10 2.53 7.20
C LEU A 46 3.76 3.19 6.00
N GLY A 47 3.15 4.25 5.51
CA GLY A 47 3.70 4.94 4.36
C GLY A 47 3.13 6.33 4.21
N CYS A 48 3.38 6.91 3.06
CA CYS A 48 2.87 8.22 2.72
C CYS A 48 2.60 8.28 1.22
N TYR A 49 2.01 9.37 0.79
CA TYR A 49 1.73 9.62 -0.61
C TYR A 49 2.35 10.94 -1.01
N ALA A 50 3.16 10.91 -2.04
CA ALA A 50 3.79 12.10 -2.58
C ALA A 50 4.19 11.85 -4.03
N ASP A 51 4.22 12.91 -4.82
CA ASP A 51 4.64 12.84 -6.22
C ASP A 51 3.85 11.79 -7.03
N GLY A 52 2.57 11.64 -6.70
CA GLY A 52 1.69 10.77 -7.44
C GLY A 52 1.84 9.29 -7.13
N GLN A 53 2.53 8.93 -6.08
CA GLN A 53 2.73 7.51 -5.73
C GLN A 53 2.84 7.31 -4.23
N PHE A 54 2.73 6.05 -3.82
CA PHE A 54 2.87 5.67 -2.42
C PHE A 54 4.33 5.34 -2.13
N TRP A 55 4.74 5.67 -0.90
CA TRP A 55 6.10 5.46 -0.41
C TRP A 55 6.02 4.77 0.95
N ASP A 56 7.12 4.16 1.38
CA ASP A 56 7.18 3.63 2.73
C ASP A 56 7.37 4.76 3.76
N ASP A 57 7.44 4.40 5.04
CA ASP A 57 7.50 5.39 6.11
C ASP A 57 8.84 6.12 6.23
N ILE A 58 9.85 5.64 5.55
CA ILE A 58 11.16 6.31 5.53
C ILE A 58 11.40 7.04 4.20
N GLY A 59 10.38 7.12 3.34
CA GLY A 59 10.49 7.88 2.10
C GLY A 59 11.12 7.12 0.96
N GLU A 60 11.19 5.81 1.05
CA GLU A 60 11.69 4.99 -0.04
C GLU A 60 10.54 4.38 -0.82
N ARG A 61 10.82 3.99 -2.05
CA ARG A 61 9.82 3.32 -2.87
C ARG A 61 9.49 1.97 -2.28
N LEU A 62 8.23 1.60 -2.39
CA LEU A 62 7.81 0.26 -2.01
C LEU A 62 8.49 -0.77 -2.90
N PRO A 63 8.73 -1.99 -2.38
CA PRO A 63 9.32 -3.04 -3.19
C PRO A 63 8.55 -3.29 -4.48
N LYS A 64 9.27 -3.71 -5.49
CA LYS A 64 8.75 -3.86 -6.85
C LYS A 64 7.49 -4.72 -6.96
N ASP A 65 7.44 -5.79 -6.18
CA ASP A 65 6.33 -6.74 -6.28
C ASP A 65 5.23 -6.48 -5.25
N VAL A 66 5.25 -5.32 -4.62
CA VAL A 66 4.24 -4.92 -3.64
C VAL A 66 3.29 -3.92 -4.29
N THR A 67 2.01 -4.23 -4.25
CA THR A 67 0.97 -3.38 -4.83
C THR A 67 0.06 -2.88 -3.73
N VAL A 68 -0.11 -1.57 -3.66
CA VAL A 68 -1.06 -0.99 -2.72
C VAL A 68 -2.47 -1.20 -3.28
N THR A 69 -3.32 -1.80 -2.48
CA THR A 69 -4.73 -2.00 -2.85
C THR A 69 -5.64 -0.98 -2.22
N HIS A 70 -5.34 -0.59 -0.99
CA HIS A 70 -6.15 0.35 -0.21
C HIS A 70 -5.23 1.16 0.71
N TRP A 71 -5.75 2.29 1.14
CA TRP A 71 -5.05 3.13 2.13
C TRP A 71 -6.06 3.75 3.08
N MET A 72 -5.57 4.15 4.23
CA MET A 72 -6.35 4.96 5.17
C MET A 72 -5.41 5.87 5.93
N ALA A 73 -5.93 6.97 6.43
CA ALA A 73 -5.15 7.85 7.29
C ALA A 73 -4.82 7.11 8.58
N PHE A 74 -3.56 7.14 8.97
CA PHE A 74 -3.15 6.51 10.22
C PHE A 74 -3.55 7.42 11.37
N PRO A 75 -4.29 6.92 12.36
CA PRO A 75 -4.74 7.79 13.45
C PRO A 75 -3.54 8.27 14.27
N MET A 76 -3.51 9.56 14.48
CA MET A 76 -2.50 10.19 15.32
C MET A 76 -3.12 10.43 16.70
N VAL A 77 -2.40 10.06 17.70
CA VAL A 77 -2.86 10.21 19.09
C VAL A 77 -2.07 11.32 19.76
#